data_bb264c229f2c80fb6a72f030eb469023
#
_entry.id   bb264c229f2c80fb6a72f030eb469023
#
_cell.length_a   1.000
_cell.length_b   1.000
_cell.length_c   1.000
_cell.angle_alpha   90.00
_cell.angle_beta   90.00
_cell.angle_gamma   90.00
#
_symmetry.space_group_name_H-M   'P 1'
#
loop_
_entity.id
_entity.type
_entity.pdbx_description
1 polymer ?
#
loop_
_entity_poly.entity_id
_entity_poly.type
_entity_poly.pdbx_seq_one_letter_code
_entity_poly.pdbx_strand_id
1 'polypeptide(L)'
;MSVHSRVLRTTRKHDMLPRGARVLVALSGGPDSVALLHILRTLEARGELVVAGAAHFNHQLRGAEADADESFCRDLAAGTGIPFLAGRADVAARARESGRSLEDAARQARYEFLNEAADSAGADAIAVGHSLDDQAETFLLRLIRGAGPAGLAGIRPRAGRVVRPLLDISRAELRQYAAEHGLGFRDDSSNADVRIPRNRVRLELLPLLSQFSPAIAATLAREAALAREDEEFLDRLAIESAASIVLVESGNVTVDVAGLTALPPALASRVTRKAVAAAAPGRFIGFQHIDDLLELARSGAEGAAAALPGVTAVRRGSRIVFGIVSDRPFSNSFRFPLSIPGEVAVPGWALSAARIEEPEEVTPPPARGNTAVVAAAPLRGPLAVRSRRPGDVFRPLGMHGRGRKLQDFLVDRKIARADRDSLPLVVDQDDRIVWVVGQSVAEDFRVTGPKQGVILLKARRLGGVG
;
A
#
# COMPACT_ATOMS: atom_id res chain seq x y z
N MET A 1 -8.33 16.54 -36.75
CA MET A 1 -7.23 17.23 -36.05
C MET A 1 -6.07 16.27 -35.99
N SER A 2 -4.85 16.69 -36.41
CA SER A 2 -3.67 15.81 -36.43
C SER A 2 -3.23 15.42 -35.01
N VAL A 3 -2.49 14.30 -34.88
CA VAL A 3 -1.92 13.85 -33.60
C VAL A 3 -1.06 14.94 -32.98
N HIS A 4 -0.23 15.63 -33.75
CA HIS A 4 0.62 16.74 -33.29
C HIS A 4 -0.20 17.89 -32.67
N SER A 5 -1.31 18.28 -33.33
CA SER A 5 -2.18 19.36 -32.83
C SER A 5 -2.89 18.98 -31.52
N ARG A 6 -3.26 17.70 -31.37
CA ARG A 6 -3.87 17.18 -30.14
C ARG A 6 -2.84 17.15 -29.01
N VAL A 7 -1.63 16.64 -29.27
CA VAL A 7 -0.53 16.62 -28.30
C VAL A 7 -0.22 18.04 -27.84
N LEU A 8 -0.07 18.99 -28.76
CA LEU A 8 0.20 20.40 -28.41
C LEU A 8 -0.94 21.03 -27.58
N ARG A 9 -2.20 20.72 -27.92
CA ARG A 9 -3.35 21.14 -27.12
C ARG A 9 -3.30 20.57 -25.69
N THR A 10 -3.03 19.28 -25.55
CA THR A 10 -2.95 18.60 -24.25
C THR A 10 -1.81 19.15 -23.40
N THR A 11 -0.64 19.40 -24.01
CA THR A 11 0.50 19.99 -23.28
C THR A 11 0.20 21.42 -22.80
N ARG A 12 -0.50 22.23 -23.60
CA ARG A 12 -0.90 23.60 -23.23
C ARG A 12 -2.01 23.60 -22.18
N LYS A 13 -3.05 22.74 -22.34
CA LYS A 13 -4.16 22.63 -21.38
C LYS A 13 -3.69 22.32 -19.95
N HIS A 14 -2.62 21.57 -19.82
CA HIS A 14 -2.11 21.08 -18.52
C HIS A 14 -0.75 21.69 -18.12
N ASP A 15 -0.34 22.80 -18.75
CA ASP A 15 0.93 23.50 -18.47
C ASP A 15 2.14 22.56 -18.38
N MET A 16 2.19 21.56 -19.28
CA MET A 16 3.22 20.53 -19.27
C MET A 16 4.54 21.04 -19.82
N LEU A 17 4.50 21.70 -20.96
CA LEU A 17 5.65 22.12 -21.74
C LEU A 17 5.41 23.56 -22.25
N PRO A 18 5.91 24.56 -21.55
CA PRO A 18 5.93 25.92 -22.07
C PRO A 18 6.79 25.97 -23.35
N ARG A 19 6.57 26.99 -24.20
CA ARG A 19 7.31 27.14 -25.43
C ARG A 19 8.81 27.28 -25.14
N GLY A 20 9.61 26.52 -25.86
CA GLY A 20 11.07 26.45 -25.68
C GLY A 20 11.51 25.53 -24.52
N ALA A 21 10.62 24.87 -23.82
CA ALA A 21 10.97 23.92 -22.76
C ALA A 21 11.91 22.81 -23.28
N ARG A 22 12.92 22.47 -22.51
CA ARG A 22 13.85 21.39 -22.77
C ARG A 22 13.31 20.08 -22.23
N VAL A 23 13.12 19.07 -23.06
CA VAL A 23 12.43 17.82 -22.73
C VAL A 23 13.33 16.61 -22.89
N LEU A 24 13.46 15.80 -21.83
CA LEU A 24 14.03 14.46 -21.91
C LEU A 24 12.91 13.46 -22.23
N VAL A 25 13.10 12.61 -23.24
CA VAL A 25 12.12 11.58 -23.60
C VAL A 25 12.47 10.25 -22.97
N ALA A 26 11.58 9.72 -22.13
CA ALA A 26 11.72 8.36 -21.59
C ALA A 26 11.37 7.35 -22.70
N LEU A 27 12.38 6.67 -23.22
CA LEU A 27 12.29 5.79 -24.37
C LEU A 27 12.40 4.32 -23.94
N SER A 28 11.30 3.57 -24.03
CA SER A 28 11.27 2.13 -23.71
C SER A 28 11.51 1.21 -24.91
N GLY A 29 11.50 1.76 -26.11
CA GLY A 29 11.55 1.00 -27.37
C GLY A 29 10.17 0.56 -27.88
N GLY A 30 9.14 0.60 -27.06
CA GLY A 30 7.78 0.25 -27.46
C GLY A 30 7.10 1.35 -28.29
N PRO A 31 5.98 1.01 -28.99
CA PRO A 31 5.35 1.87 -30.00
C PRO A 31 4.97 3.25 -29.46
N ASP A 32 4.44 3.33 -28.25
CA ASP A 32 3.98 4.60 -27.67
C ASP A 32 5.17 5.54 -27.36
N SER A 33 6.30 5.01 -26.88
CA SER A 33 7.50 5.81 -26.58
C SER A 33 8.25 6.24 -27.85
N VAL A 34 8.25 5.40 -28.89
CA VAL A 34 8.83 5.73 -30.20
C VAL A 34 8.00 6.79 -30.90
N ALA A 35 6.68 6.64 -30.92
CA ALA A 35 5.76 7.66 -31.44
C ALA A 35 5.90 8.98 -30.67
N LEU A 36 6.02 8.96 -29.34
CA LEU A 36 6.27 10.15 -28.54
C LEU A 36 7.53 10.89 -28.95
N LEU A 37 8.65 10.17 -29.10
CA LEU A 37 9.91 10.78 -29.53
C LEU A 37 9.74 11.44 -30.90
N HIS A 38 9.17 10.76 -31.90
CA HIS A 38 8.97 11.31 -33.24
C HIS A 38 8.04 12.53 -33.23
N ILE A 39 6.95 12.50 -32.45
CA ILE A 39 6.02 13.63 -32.32
C ILE A 39 6.74 14.84 -31.71
N LEU A 40 7.51 14.65 -30.63
CA LEU A 40 8.23 15.76 -29.97
C LEU A 40 9.34 16.33 -30.87
N ARG A 41 10.03 15.49 -31.66
CA ARG A 41 11.01 15.96 -32.68
C ARG A 41 10.31 16.80 -33.77
N THR A 42 9.10 16.41 -34.18
CA THR A 42 8.31 17.20 -35.12
C THR A 42 7.88 18.55 -34.53
N LEU A 43 7.51 18.59 -33.25
CA LEU A 43 7.17 19.84 -32.52
C LEU A 43 8.41 20.72 -32.32
N GLU A 44 9.57 20.14 -32.08
CA GLU A 44 10.84 20.86 -32.01
C GLU A 44 11.17 21.54 -33.34
N ALA A 45 11.02 20.85 -34.47
CA ALA A 45 11.23 21.44 -35.82
C ALA A 45 10.29 22.64 -36.09
N ARG A 46 9.17 22.75 -35.33
CA ARG A 46 8.23 23.88 -35.37
C ARG A 46 8.55 24.97 -34.33
N GLY A 47 9.65 24.82 -33.55
CA GLY A 47 10.03 25.79 -32.53
C GLY A 47 9.16 25.81 -31.29
N GLU A 48 8.40 24.73 -31.02
CA GLU A 48 7.53 24.66 -29.85
C GLU A 48 8.27 24.24 -28.56
N LEU A 49 9.31 23.40 -28.66
CA LEU A 49 10.11 22.86 -27.55
C LEU A 49 11.51 22.46 -28.05
N VAL A 50 12.36 21.98 -27.16
CA VAL A 50 13.68 21.41 -27.48
C VAL A 50 13.75 19.99 -26.92
N VAL A 51 14.10 18.99 -27.72
CA VAL A 51 14.36 17.63 -27.25
C VAL A 51 15.79 17.54 -26.75
N ALA A 52 15.99 17.59 -25.44
CA ALA A 52 17.28 17.58 -24.78
C ALA A 52 18.01 16.22 -24.89
N GLY A 53 17.26 15.14 -25.10
CA GLY A 53 17.78 13.79 -25.28
C GLY A 53 16.71 12.72 -25.06
N ALA A 54 17.14 11.45 -25.20
CA ALA A 54 16.34 10.27 -24.86
C ALA A 54 17.01 9.49 -23.71
N ALA A 55 16.21 8.93 -22.82
CA ALA A 55 16.69 8.13 -21.70
C ALA A 55 16.00 6.76 -21.66
N HIS A 56 16.79 5.70 -21.54
CA HIS A 56 16.32 4.31 -21.43
C HIS A 56 16.79 3.71 -20.11
N PHE A 57 15.90 3.01 -19.42
CA PHE A 57 16.23 2.32 -18.17
C PHE A 57 16.05 0.81 -18.33
N ASN A 58 17.17 0.07 -18.24
CA ASN A 58 17.20 -1.38 -18.29
C ASN A 58 17.03 -1.96 -16.88
N HIS A 59 15.89 -2.60 -16.64
CA HIS A 59 15.52 -3.20 -15.35
C HIS A 59 16.27 -4.50 -15.03
N GLN A 60 17.03 -5.05 -15.97
CA GLN A 60 17.77 -6.32 -15.88
C GLN A 60 16.89 -7.54 -15.51
N LEU A 61 15.61 -7.51 -15.88
CA LEU A 61 14.66 -8.59 -15.55
C LEU A 61 14.56 -9.65 -16.66
N ARG A 62 14.93 -9.32 -17.91
CA ARG A 62 14.75 -10.17 -19.09
C ARG A 62 16.07 -10.54 -19.81
N GLY A 63 17.21 -10.32 -19.14
CA GLY A 63 18.52 -10.68 -19.72
C GLY A 63 18.75 -10.07 -21.11
N ALA A 64 19.07 -10.89 -22.10
CA ALA A 64 19.41 -10.47 -23.47
C ALA A 64 18.31 -9.67 -24.18
N GLU A 65 17.02 -9.89 -23.90
CA GLU A 65 15.93 -9.08 -24.46
C GLU A 65 16.01 -7.63 -23.99
N ALA A 66 16.27 -7.41 -22.69
CA ALA A 66 16.40 -6.07 -22.13
C ALA A 66 17.64 -5.32 -22.70
N ASP A 67 18.74 -6.04 -22.98
CA ASP A 67 19.93 -5.46 -23.61
C ASP A 67 19.66 -5.13 -25.10
N ALA A 68 18.88 -5.94 -25.80
CA ALA A 68 18.45 -5.67 -27.16
C ALA A 68 17.50 -4.46 -27.24
N ASP A 69 16.64 -4.25 -26.24
CA ASP A 69 15.77 -3.07 -26.13
C ASP A 69 16.61 -1.79 -25.92
N GLU A 70 17.64 -1.86 -25.07
CA GLU A 70 18.56 -0.74 -24.86
C GLU A 70 19.35 -0.40 -26.13
N SER A 71 19.85 -1.42 -26.85
CA SER A 71 20.56 -1.21 -28.13
C SER A 71 19.65 -0.55 -29.16
N PHE A 72 18.43 -1.05 -29.33
CA PHE A 72 17.42 -0.45 -30.19
C PHE A 72 17.16 1.03 -29.86
N CYS A 73 16.98 1.35 -28.59
CA CYS A 73 16.76 2.73 -28.16
C CYS A 73 17.97 3.63 -28.44
N ARG A 74 19.18 3.11 -28.29
CA ARG A 74 20.43 3.81 -28.59
C ARG A 74 20.55 4.12 -30.07
N ASP A 75 20.30 3.12 -30.92
CA ASP A 75 20.38 3.25 -32.39
C ASP A 75 19.32 4.24 -32.89
N LEU A 76 18.10 4.20 -32.32
CA LEU A 76 17.05 5.14 -32.67
C LEU A 76 17.42 6.58 -32.28
N ALA A 77 17.98 6.79 -31.07
CA ALA A 77 18.45 8.10 -30.66
C ALA A 77 19.58 8.63 -31.55
N ALA A 78 20.55 7.77 -31.88
CA ALA A 78 21.64 8.11 -32.79
C ALA A 78 21.12 8.50 -34.20
N GLY A 79 20.18 7.74 -34.74
CA GLY A 79 19.53 8.03 -36.03
C GLY A 79 18.75 9.35 -36.05
N THR A 80 18.30 9.83 -34.88
CA THR A 80 17.64 11.14 -34.78
C THR A 80 18.57 12.27 -34.33
N GLY A 81 19.84 11.98 -34.09
CA GLY A 81 20.87 12.98 -33.72
C GLY A 81 20.69 13.59 -32.35
N ILE A 82 20.06 12.88 -31.38
CA ILE A 82 19.87 13.36 -29.99
C ILE A 82 20.75 12.60 -29.01
N PRO A 83 21.16 13.22 -27.90
CA PRO A 83 21.87 12.56 -26.81
C PRO A 83 21.07 11.36 -26.26
N PHE A 84 21.77 10.27 -25.95
CA PHE A 84 21.18 9.07 -25.35
C PHE A 84 21.79 8.78 -23.99
N LEU A 85 20.95 8.60 -22.98
CA LEU A 85 21.35 8.25 -21.62
C LEU A 85 20.76 6.86 -21.29
N ALA A 86 21.60 5.96 -20.80
CA ALA A 86 21.17 4.63 -20.36
C ALA A 86 21.44 4.45 -18.87
N GLY A 87 20.45 3.89 -18.15
CA GLY A 87 20.59 3.46 -16.78
C GLY A 87 20.25 1.98 -16.64
N ARG A 88 20.86 1.32 -15.67
CA ARG A 88 20.65 -0.10 -15.38
C ARG A 88 20.57 -0.34 -13.89
N ALA A 89 19.69 -1.23 -13.45
CA ALA A 89 19.70 -1.72 -12.05
C ALA A 89 19.13 -3.14 -11.98
N ASP A 90 19.69 -3.94 -11.07
CA ASP A 90 19.08 -5.18 -10.62
C ASP A 90 17.89 -4.86 -9.70
N VAL A 91 16.72 -4.75 -10.32
CA VAL A 91 15.48 -4.41 -9.62
C VAL A 91 15.06 -5.54 -8.68
N ALA A 92 15.39 -6.80 -8.99
CA ALA A 92 15.05 -7.93 -8.14
C ALA A 92 15.84 -7.89 -6.82
N ALA A 93 17.12 -7.49 -6.85
CA ALA A 93 17.91 -7.26 -5.65
C ALA A 93 17.33 -6.09 -4.83
N ARG A 94 17.05 -4.94 -5.45
CA ARG A 94 16.45 -3.77 -4.78
C ARG A 94 15.09 -4.06 -4.13
N ALA A 95 14.23 -4.86 -4.77
CA ALA A 95 12.95 -5.28 -4.22
C ALA A 95 13.12 -6.10 -2.93
N ARG A 96 14.06 -7.06 -2.94
CA ARG A 96 14.38 -7.89 -1.76
C ARG A 96 14.92 -7.06 -0.60
N GLU A 97 15.84 -6.14 -0.86
CA GLU A 97 16.46 -5.29 0.16
C GLU A 97 15.44 -4.31 0.79
N SER A 98 14.57 -3.73 -0.02
CA SER A 98 13.59 -2.75 0.45
C SER A 98 12.28 -3.34 0.98
N GLY A 99 12.04 -4.65 0.80
CA GLY A 99 10.78 -5.31 1.15
C GLY A 99 9.56 -4.83 0.33
N ARG A 100 9.80 -4.21 -0.83
CA ARG A 100 8.77 -3.69 -1.73
C ARG A 100 8.39 -4.72 -2.79
N SER A 101 7.25 -4.48 -3.46
CA SER A 101 6.92 -5.25 -4.67
C SER A 101 7.97 -4.99 -5.78
N LEU A 102 8.16 -5.98 -6.66
CA LEU A 102 9.06 -5.84 -7.82
C LEU A 102 8.66 -4.65 -8.70
N GLU A 103 7.36 -4.43 -8.89
CA GLU A 103 6.81 -3.31 -9.67
C GLU A 103 7.14 -1.96 -9.05
N ASP A 104 6.98 -1.82 -7.72
CA ASP A 104 7.29 -0.58 -7.00
C ASP A 104 8.79 -0.28 -7.02
N ALA A 105 9.64 -1.30 -6.82
CA ALA A 105 11.09 -1.16 -6.88
C ALA A 105 11.56 -0.76 -8.29
N ALA A 106 11.00 -1.39 -9.34
CA ALA A 106 11.26 -1.05 -10.74
C ALA A 106 10.86 0.38 -11.06
N ARG A 107 9.67 0.77 -10.62
CA ARG A 107 9.15 2.12 -10.81
C ARG A 107 10.03 3.16 -10.12
N GLN A 108 10.40 2.92 -8.88
CA GLN A 108 11.24 3.84 -8.12
C GLN A 108 12.60 4.02 -8.79
N ALA A 109 13.32 2.93 -9.08
CA ALA A 109 14.63 2.97 -9.72
C ALA A 109 14.60 3.70 -11.08
N ARG A 110 13.55 3.46 -11.87
CA ARG A 110 13.37 4.17 -13.16
C ARG A 110 13.20 5.66 -12.98
N TYR A 111 12.37 6.12 -12.02
CA TYR A 111 12.18 7.56 -11.83
C TYR A 111 13.37 8.26 -11.17
N GLU A 112 14.14 7.58 -10.32
CA GLU A 112 15.43 8.05 -9.81
C GLU A 112 16.38 8.32 -10.98
N PHE A 113 16.61 7.32 -11.83
CA PHE A 113 17.45 7.47 -13.02
C PHE A 113 16.95 8.56 -13.98
N LEU A 114 15.64 8.61 -14.27
CA LEU A 114 15.09 9.62 -15.20
C LEU A 114 15.28 11.05 -14.68
N ASN A 115 15.25 11.28 -13.37
CA ASN A 115 15.54 12.58 -12.79
C ASN A 115 17.05 12.94 -12.94
N GLU A 116 17.94 12.00 -12.63
CA GLU A 116 19.39 12.19 -12.82
C GLU A 116 19.75 12.46 -14.28
N ALA A 117 19.13 11.70 -15.19
CA ALA A 117 19.30 11.88 -16.62
C ALA A 117 18.77 13.25 -17.11
N ALA A 118 17.64 13.71 -16.54
CA ALA A 118 17.10 15.03 -16.85
C ALA A 118 18.01 16.16 -16.38
N ASP A 119 18.60 16.02 -15.19
CA ASP A 119 19.58 16.99 -14.67
C ASP A 119 20.83 17.04 -15.56
N SER A 120 21.35 15.88 -15.95
CA SER A 120 22.52 15.75 -16.82
C SER A 120 22.29 16.35 -18.22
N ALA A 121 21.06 16.22 -18.76
CA ALA A 121 20.68 16.77 -20.06
C ALA A 121 20.26 18.25 -20.00
N GLY A 122 20.17 18.84 -18.80
CA GLY A 122 19.62 20.19 -18.60
C GLY A 122 18.16 20.27 -19.08
N ALA A 123 17.36 19.24 -18.82
CA ALA A 123 15.97 19.18 -19.23
C ALA A 123 15.04 19.70 -18.15
N ASP A 124 14.02 20.50 -18.53
CA ASP A 124 12.99 21.04 -17.63
C ASP A 124 11.93 20.00 -17.29
N ALA A 125 11.68 19.07 -18.23
CA ALA A 125 10.63 18.06 -18.12
C ALA A 125 11.07 16.69 -18.65
N ILE A 126 10.40 15.63 -18.19
CA ILE A 126 10.58 14.24 -18.61
C ILE A 126 9.27 13.77 -19.25
N ALA A 127 9.27 13.57 -20.56
CA ALA A 127 8.10 13.08 -21.28
C ALA A 127 8.04 11.56 -21.26
N VAL A 128 6.90 11.00 -20.86
CA VAL A 128 6.64 9.55 -20.83
C VAL A 128 5.44 9.19 -21.71
N GLY A 129 5.51 8.06 -22.40
CA GLY A 129 4.55 7.61 -23.41
C GLY A 129 3.29 6.94 -22.84
N HIS A 130 2.65 7.54 -21.82
CA HIS A 130 1.34 7.05 -21.35
C HIS A 130 0.22 7.52 -22.29
N SER A 131 -0.61 6.59 -22.75
CA SER A 131 -1.70 6.80 -23.69
C SER A 131 -3.07 6.93 -23.00
N LEU A 132 -4.10 7.20 -23.77
CA LEU A 132 -5.50 7.18 -23.34
C LEU A 132 -5.90 5.80 -22.80
N ASP A 133 -5.43 4.73 -23.42
CA ASP A 133 -5.70 3.37 -22.97
C ASP A 133 -5.07 3.10 -21.59
N ASP A 134 -3.88 3.62 -21.31
CA ASP A 134 -3.26 3.52 -19.99
C ASP A 134 -4.09 4.23 -18.92
N GLN A 135 -4.75 5.31 -19.28
CA GLN A 135 -5.69 6.01 -18.40
C GLN A 135 -6.89 5.13 -18.08
N ALA A 136 -7.51 4.52 -19.10
CA ALA A 136 -8.64 3.60 -18.93
C ALA A 136 -8.26 2.37 -18.09
N GLU A 137 -7.12 1.75 -18.37
CA GLU A 137 -6.57 0.63 -17.58
C GLU A 137 -6.40 1.01 -16.10
N THR A 138 -5.81 2.18 -15.85
CA THR A 138 -5.56 2.67 -14.49
C THR A 138 -6.85 2.97 -13.75
N PHE A 139 -7.83 3.56 -14.43
CA PHE A 139 -9.15 3.83 -13.86
C PHE A 139 -9.82 2.53 -13.42
N LEU A 140 -9.90 1.53 -14.30
CA LEU A 140 -10.51 0.22 -13.99
C LEU A 140 -9.78 -0.50 -12.85
N LEU A 141 -8.46 -0.55 -12.88
CA LEU A 141 -7.67 -1.18 -11.80
C LEU A 141 -7.93 -0.53 -10.44
N ARG A 142 -8.05 0.78 -10.41
CA ARG A 142 -8.32 1.52 -9.17
C ARG A 142 -9.77 1.35 -8.72
N LEU A 143 -10.72 1.34 -9.65
CA LEU A 143 -12.13 1.06 -9.37
C LEU A 143 -12.32 -0.34 -8.75
N ILE A 144 -11.71 -1.36 -9.35
CA ILE A 144 -11.75 -2.76 -8.85
C ILE A 144 -11.15 -2.86 -7.44
N ARG A 145 -10.12 -2.08 -7.14
CA ARG A 145 -9.50 -2.03 -5.81
C ARG A 145 -10.28 -1.20 -4.78
N GLY A 146 -11.41 -0.62 -5.15
CA GLY A 146 -12.20 0.22 -4.26
C GLY A 146 -11.60 1.59 -3.99
N ALA A 147 -10.90 2.17 -4.97
CA ALA A 147 -10.37 3.52 -4.81
C ALA A 147 -11.49 4.56 -4.77
N GLY A 148 -11.38 5.52 -3.85
CA GLY A 148 -12.25 6.69 -3.81
C GLY A 148 -11.95 7.69 -4.95
N PRO A 149 -12.64 8.87 -4.97
CA PRO A 149 -12.52 9.87 -6.04
C PRO A 149 -11.07 10.26 -6.38
N ALA A 150 -10.24 10.50 -5.36
CA ALA A 150 -8.81 10.79 -5.54
C ALA A 150 -8.05 9.69 -6.31
N GLY A 151 -8.41 8.43 -6.09
CA GLY A 151 -7.85 7.31 -6.82
C GLY A 151 -8.37 7.24 -8.26
N LEU A 152 -9.67 7.49 -8.48
CA LEU A 152 -10.30 7.48 -9.80
C LEU A 152 -9.81 8.61 -10.70
N ALA A 153 -9.21 9.66 -10.17
CA ALA A 153 -8.52 10.72 -10.93
C ALA A 153 -7.44 10.21 -11.93
N GLY A 154 -7.14 8.92 -11.90
CA GLY A 154 -6.30 8.22 -12.87
C GLY A 154 -4.84 8.71 -12.88
N ILE A 155 -4.24 8.69 -14.07
CA ILE A 155 -2.88 9.17 -14.30
C ILE A 155 -2.91 10.69 -14.45
N ARG A 156 -2.11 11.40 -13.65
CA ARG A 156 -2.00 12.87 -13.77
C ARG A 156 -1.24 13.26 -15.05
N PRO A 157 -1.72 14.24 -15.82
CA PRO A 157 -1.01 14.76 -17.00
C PRO A 157 0.40 15.23 -16.66
N ARG A 158 0.55 15.92 -15.52
CA ARG A 158 1.84 16.37 -14.99
C ARG A 158 1.98 15.94 -13.53
N ALA A 159 3.17 15.48 -13.16
CA ALA A 159 3.56 15.13 -11.80
C ALA A 159 5.02 15.54 -11.55
N GLY A 160 5.22 16.71 -10.95
CA GLY A 160 6.52 17.35 -10.87
C GLY A 160 7.08 17.63 -12.27
N ARG A 161 8.28 17.08 -12.57
CA ARG A 161 8.93 17.18 -13.91
C ARG A 161 8.38 16.20 -14.94
N VAL A 162 7.65 15.17 -14.50
CA VAL A 162 7.13 14.14 -15.41
C VAL A 162 5.86 14.61 -16.08
N VAL A 163 5.86 14.61 -17.42
CA VAL A 163 4.75 15.01 -18.28
C VAL A 163 4.30 13.87 -19.20
N ARG A 164 3.03 13.88 -19.59
CA ARG A 164 2.39 12.78 -20.35
C ARG A 164 1.61 13.32 -21.53
N PRO A 165 2.30 13.69 -22.60
CA PRO A 165 1.70 14.39 -23.75
C PRO A 165 0.67 13.56 -24.53
N LEU A 166 0.71 12.20 -24.39
CA LEU A 166 -0.10 11.26 -25.18
C LEU A 166 -1.40 10.83 -24.48
N LEU A 167 -1.76 11.38 -23.32
CA LEU A 167 -2.94 10.93 -22.55
C LEU A 167 -4.27 11.07 -23.27
N ASP A 168 -4.36 11.89 -24.31
CA ASP A 168 -5.56 12.06 -25.15
C ASP A 168 -5.48 11.27 -26.46
N ILE A 169 -4.42 10.47 -26.67
CA ILE A 169 -4.19 9.70 -27.89
C ILE A 169 -4.31 8.22 -27.57
N SER A 170 -5.13 7.48 -28.31
CA SER A 170 -5.27 6.04 -28.13
C SER A 170 -4.06 5.28 -28.65
N ARG A 171 -3.84 4.08 -28.08
CA ARG A 171 -2.78 3.18 -28.51
C ARG A 171 -2.95 2.77 -29.98
N ALA A 172 -4.20 2.62 -30.44
CA ALA A 172 -4.48 2.32 -31.84
C ALA A 172 -4.03 3.47 -32.76
N GLU A 173 -4.31 4.74 -32.39
CA GLU A 173 -3.85 5.91 -33.14
C GLU A 173 -2.31 6.03 -33.13
N LEU A 174 -1.65 5.69 -32.00
CA LEU A 174 -0.18 5.71 -31.92
C LEU A 174 0.46 4.63 -32.82
N ARG A 175 -0.13 3.43 -32.86
CA ARG A 175 0.32 2.37 -33.78
C ARG A 175 0.09 2.75 -35.24
N GLN A 176 -1.05 3.32 -35.56
CA GLN A 176 -1.32 3.84 -36.92
C GLN A 176 -0.30 4.94 -37.29
N TYR A 177 -0.08 5.90 -36.39
CA TYR A 177 0.92 6.95 -36.56
C TYR A 177 2.32 6.38 -36.82
N ALA A 178 2.74 5.37 -36.03
CA ALA A 178 4.03 4.71 -36.24
C ALA A 178 4.13 4.03 -37.60
N ALA A 179 3.08 3.37 -38.06
CA ALA A 179 3.02 2.73 -39.39
C ALA A 179 3.08 3.77 -40.52
N GLU A 180 2.31 4.86 -40.44
CA GLU A 180 2.28 5.94 -41.42
C GLU A 180 3.64 6.63 -41.58
N HIS A 181 4.48 6.66 -40.55
CA HIS A 181 5.79 7.29 -40.52
C HIS A 181 6.96 6.27 -40.65
N GLY A 182 6.66 4.98 -40.86
CA GLY A 182 7.68 3.94 -40.99
C GLY A 182 8.54 3.76 -39.73
N LEU A 183 7.99 4.01 -38.57
CA LEU A 183 8.73 3.92 -37.31
C LEU A 183 8.86 2.47 -36.85
N GLY A 184 10.08 1.96 -36.77
CA GLY A 184 10.34 0.68 -36.10
C GLY A 184 10.16 0.77 -34.59
N PHE A 185 9.63 -0.28 -33.98
CA PHE A 185 9.51 -0.42 -32.55
C PHE A 185 9.64 -1.88 -32.12
N ARG A 186 9.79 -2.13 -30.83
CA ARG A 186 9.86 -3.47 -30.24
C ARG A 186 8.59 -3.78 -29.44
N ASP A 187 8.04 -4.96 -29.64
CA ASP A 187 6.95 -5.45 -28.78
C ASP A 187 7.54 -6.23 -27.58
N ASP A 188 7.15 -5.84 -26.39
CA ASP A 188 7.55 -6.48 -25.13
C ASP A 188 6.73 -7.77 -24.93
N SER A 189 7.40 -8.93 -24.88
CA SER A 189 6.79 -10.25 -24.68
C SER A 189 5.96 -10.34 -23.39
N SER A 190 6.33 -9.59 -22.35
CA SER A 190 5.61 -9.57 -21.08
C SER A 190 4.21 -8.94 -21.16
N ASN A 191 3.90 -8.21 -22.23
CA ASN A 191 2.58 -7.62 -22.46
C ASN A 191 1.46 -8.66 -22.66
N ALA A 192 1.79 -9.90 -22.99
CA ALA A 192 0.84 -11.00 -23.17
C ALA A 192 0.53 -11.77 -21.87
N ASP A 193 1.27 -11.53 -20.79
CA ASP A 193 1.09 -12.26 -19.52
C ASP A 193 -0.15 -11.76 -18.73
N VAL A 194 -1.26 -12.50 -18.84
CA VAL A 194 -2.53 -12.20 -18.16
C VAL A 194 -2.49 -12.40 -16.63
N ARG A 195 -1.41 -12.97 -16.08
CA ARG A 195 -1.21 -13.04 -14.62
C ARG A 195 -0.95 -11.64 -14.04
N ILE A 196 -0.46 -10.73 -14.86
CA ILE A 196 -0.29 -9.32 -14.51
C ILE A 196 -1.65 -8.63 -14.58
N PRO A 197 -2.18 -8.09 -13.47
CA PRO A 197 -3.53 -7.51 -13.42
C PRO A 197 -3.79 -6.43 -14.49
N ARG A 198 -2.77 -5.64 -14.83
CA ARG A 198 -2.87 -4.62 -15.87
C ARG A 198 -3.06 -5.21 -17.25
N ASN A 199 -2.31 -6.26 -17.59
CA ASN A 199 -2.47 -6.96 -18.85
C ASN A 199 -3.83 -7.65 -18.95
N ARG A 200 -4.32 -8.21 -17.84
CA ARG A 200 -5.64 -8.81 -17.77
C ARG A 200 -6.75 -7.79 -18.05
N VAL A 201 -6.66 -6.59 -17.48
CA VAL A 201 -7.59 -5.49 -17.80
C VAL A 201 -7.52 -5.14 -19.28
N ARG A 202 -6.31 -5.04 -19.85
CA ARG A 202 -6.06 -4.71 -21.27
C ARG A 202 -6.59 -5.76 -22.24
N LEU A 203 -6.33 -7.05 -21.94
CA LEU A 203 -6.56 -8.14 -22.89
C LEU A 203 -7.92 -8.81 -22.73
N GLU A 204 -8.53 -8.73 -21.54
CA GLU A 204 -9.81 -9.38 -21.25
C GLU A 204 -10.93 -8.36 -20.96
N LEU A 205 -10.74 -7.46 -20.00
CA LEU A 205 -11.81 -6.60 -19.50
C LEU A 205 -12.16 -5.46 -20.47
N LEU A 206 -11.18 -4.72 -20.95
CA LEU A 206 -11.43 -3.62 -21.92
C LEU A 206 -12.05 -4.11 -23.23
N PRO A 207 -11.60 -5.22 -23.84
CA PRO A 207 -12.27 -5.79 -25.01
C PRO A 207 -13.71 -6.22 -24.74
N LEU A 208 -13.98 -6.80 -23.57
CA LEU A 208 -15.34 -7.15 -23.15
C LEU A 208 -16.22 -5.89 -23.03
N LEU A 209 -15.74 -4.87 -22.33
CA LEU A 209 -16.47 -3.60 -22.17
C LEU A 209 -16.68 -2.87 -23.51
N SER A 210 -15.76 -3.05 -24.46
CA SER A 210 -15.89 -2.46 -25.81
C SER A 210 -17.04 -3.06 -26.63
N GLN A 211 -17.49 -4.27 -26.30
CA GLN A 211 -18.69 -4.87 -26.89
C GLN A 211 -19.97 -4.13 -26.48
N PHE A 212 -20.00 -3.55 -25.28
CA PHE A 212 -21.10 -2.74 -24.78
C PHE A 212 -21.02 -1.28 -25.25
N SER A 213 -19.79 -0.75 -25.33
CA SER A 213 -19.53 0.62 -25.76
C SER A 213 -18.19 0.69 -26.50
N PRO A 214 -18.18 0.84 -27.83
CA PRO A 214 -16.94 0.90 -28.61
C PRO A 214 -15.98 2.02 -28.15
N ALA A 215 -16.51 3.11 -27.58
CA ALA A 215 -15.75 4.25 -27.10
C ALA A 215 -15.40 4.14 -25.59
N ILE A 216 -15.50 2.96 -24.98
CA ILE A 216 -15.37 2.82 -23.50
C ILE A 216 -14.03 3.36 -22.97
N ALA A 217 -12.92 3.14 -23.65
CA ALA A 217 -11.62 3.64 -23.22
C ALA A 217 -11.61 5.19 -23.14
N ALA A 218 -12.18 5.87 -24.15
CA ALA A 218 -12.31 7.32 -24.16
C ALA A 218 -13.28 7.81 -23.07
N THR A 219 -14.35 7.06 -22.81
CA THR A 219 -15.29 7.36 -21.71
C THR A 219 -14.60 7.27 -20.36
N LEU A 220 -13.88 6.18 -20.07
CA LEU A 220 -13.15 6.00 -18.81
C LEU A 220 -12.05 7.05 -18.63
N ALA A 221 -11.35 7.43 -19.69
CA ALA A 221 -10.37 8.50 -19.66
C ALA A 221 -11.00 9.86 -19.33
N ARG A 222 -12.20 10.14 -19.87
CA ARG A 222 -12.97 11.35 -19.56
C ARG A 222 -13.45 11.34 -18.10
N GLU A 223 -14.00 10.23 -17.62
CA GLU A 223 -14.39 10.09 -16.21
C GLU A 223 -13.21 10.31 -15.26
N ALA A 224 -12.02 9.80 -15.60
CA ALA A 224 -10.81 10.07 -14.83
C ALA A 224 -10.43 11.56 -14.83
N ALA A 225 -10.66 12.27 -15.95
CA ALA A 225 -10.40 13.70 -16.05
C ALA A 225 -11.38 14.51 -15.17
N LEU A 226 -12.68 14.18 -15.22
CA LEU A 226 -13.70 14.82 -14.37
C LEU A 226 -13.41 14.57 -12.89
N ALA A 227 -13.15 13.31 -12.51
CA ALA A 227 -12.79 12.97 -11.12
C ALA A 227 -11.54 13.73 -10.64
N ARG A 228 -10.60 14.02 -11.53
CA ARG A 228 -9.40 14.79 -11.20
C ARG A 228 -9.72 16.28 -10.99
N GLU A 229 -10.54 16.87 -11.84
CA GLU A 229 -10.95 18.27 -11.72
C GLU A 229 -11.71 18.50 -10.40
N ASP A 230 -12.64 17.59 -10.06
CA ASP A 230 -13.37 17.62 -8.79
C ASP A 230 -12.43 17.44 -7.58
N GLU A 231 -11.49 16.49 -7.67
CA GLU A 231 -10.54 16.23 -6.59
C GLU A 231 -9.58 17.40 -6.36
N GLU A 232 -9.09 18.02 -7.43
CA GLU A 232 -8.21 19.19 -7.33
C GLU A 232 -8.93 20.39 -6.71
N PHE A 233 -10.21 20.58 -7.02
CA PHE A 233 -11.05 21.61 -6.42
C PHE A 233 -11.26 21.35 -4.92
N LEU A 234 -11.71 20.15 -4.56
CA LEU A 234 -11.95 19.76 -3.17
C LEU A 234 -10.67 19.72 -2.34
N ASP A 235 -9.54 19.36 -2.94
CA ASP A 235 -8.24 19.34 -2.25
C ASP A 235 -7.76 20.76 -1.92
N ARG A 236 -7.97 21.74 -2.82
CA ARG A 236 -7.70 23.16 -2.53
C ARG A 236 -8.54 23.67 -1.37
N LEU A 237 -9.85 23.43 -1.39
CA LEU A 237 -10.73 23.80 -0.27
C LEU A 237 -10.34 23.13 1.04
N ALA A 238 -9.90 21.87 0.97
CA ALA A 238 -9.43 21.15 2.15
C ALA A 238 -8.10 21.72 2.68
N ILE A 239 -7.21 22.20 1.82
CA ILE A 239 -5.96 22.88 2.23
C ILE A 239 -6.31 24.21 2.95
N GLU A 240 -7.18 24.99 2.36
CA GLU A 240 -7.64 26.27 2.94
C GLU A 240 -8.30 26.05 4.30
N SER A 241 -9.21 25.07 4.40
CA SER A 241 -9.87 24.72 5.66
C SER A 241 -8.89 24.17 6.69
N ALA A 242 -7.91 23.36 6.27
CA ALA A 242 -6.93 22.78 7.17
C ALA A 242 -6.05 23.85 7.83
N ALA A 243 -5.80 24.98 7.19
CA ALA A 243 -4.95 26.05 7.73
C ALA A 243 -5.45 26.61 9.08
N SER A 244 -6.78 26.59 9.33
CA SER A 244 -7.38 27.04 10.59
C SER A 244 -7.74 25.90 11.56
N ILE A 245 -7.79 24.67 11.06
CA ILE A 245 -8.30 23.50 11.83
C ILE A 245 -7.14 22.61 12.30
N VAL A 246 -6.05 22.49 11.49
CA VAL A 246 -4.92 21.61 11.76
C VAL A 246 -3.71 22.44 12.16
N LEU A 247 -3.22 22.23 13.38
CA LEU A 247 -2.00 22.88 13.87
C LEU A 247 -0.87 21.86 13.90
N VAL A 248 0.27 22.20 13.31
CA VAL A 248 1.48 21.39 13.33
C VAL A 248 2.59 22.19 14.04
N GLU A 249 2.93 21.79 15.26
CA GLU A 249 3.95 22.45 16.07
C GLU A 249 4.95 21.43 16.63
N SER A 250 6.23 21.67 16.38
CA SER A 250 7.33 20.84 16.91
C SER A 250 7.11 19.32 16.72
N GLY A 251 6.55 18.91 15.59
CA GLY A 251 6.25 17.51 15.28
C GLY A 251 4.96 16.97 15.89
N ASN A 252 4.24 17.76 16.66
CA ASN A 252 2.92 17.44 17.17
C ASN A 252 1.84 17.96 16.20
N VAL A 253 0.86 17.12 15.89
CA VAL A 253 -0.30 17.51 15.09
C VAL A 253 -1.52 17.56 15.99
N THR A 254 -2.26 18.64 15.91
CA THR A 254 -3.54 18.79 16.61
C THR A 254 -4.63 19.24 15.65
N VAL A 255 -5.85 18.80 15.89
CA VAL A 255 -7.02 19.14 15.06
C VAL A 255 -8.10 19.73 15.95
N ASP A 256 -8.59 20.91 15.59
CA ASP A 256 -9.76 21.52 16.24
C ASP A 256 -11.04 20.77 15.87
N VAL A 257 -11.75 20.30 16.88
CA VAL A 257 -12.91 19.45 16.67
C VAL A 257 -14.12 20.23 16.19
N ALA A 258 -14.34 21.41 16.73
CA ALA A 258 -15.48 22.24 16.32
C ALA A 258 -15.35 22.65 14.84
N GLY A 259 -14.17 23.10 14.44
CA GLY A 259 -13.86 23.40 13.05
C GLY A 259 -14.01 22.19 12.13
N LEU A 260 -13.48 21.03 12.53
CA LEU A 260 -13.56 19.81 11.71
C LEU A 260 -15.00 19.31 11.54
N THR A 261 -15.80 19.31 12.61
CA THR A 261 -17.20 18.81 12.59
C THR A 261 -18.17 19.75 11.90
N ALA A 262 -17.83 21.05 11.79
CA ALA A 262 -18.60 22.02 11.04
C ALA A 262 -18.42 21.89 9.50
N LEU A 263 -17.37 21.18 9.04
CA LEU A 263 -17.13 21.01 7.61
C LEU A 263 -18.15 20.04 6.98
N PRO A 264 -18.48 20.23 5.70
CA PRO A 264 -19.15 19.21 4.91
C PRO A 264 -18.35 17.90 4.91
N PRO A 265 -19.02 16.71 4.91
CA PRO A 265 -18.35 15.41 5.05
C PRO A 265 -17.19 15.19 4.08
N ALA A 266 -17.33 15.66 2.82
CA ALA A 266 -16.29 15.54 1.81
C ALA A 266 -15.00 16.31 2.16
N LEU A 267 -15.12 17.48 2.79
CA LEU A 267 -13.98 18.28 3.24
C LEU A 267 -13.44 17.76 4.57
N ALA A 268 -14.30 17.39 5.53
CA ALA A 268 -13.89 16.82 6.80
C ALA A 268 -12.97 15.59 6.61
N SER A 269 -13.36 14.68 5.71
CA SER A 269 -12.55 13.49 5.38
C SER A 269 -11.17 13.86 4.80
N ARG A 270 -11.09 14.88 3.95
CA ARG A 270 -9.83 15.34 3.34
C ARG A 270 -8.93 16.06 4.34
N VAL A 271 -9.51 16.95 5.15
CA VAL A 271 -8.77 17.65 6.23
C VAL A 271 -8.22 16.61 7.23
N THR A 272 -9.03 15.64 7.64
CA THR A 272 -8.59 14.54 8.50
C THR A 272 -7.43 13.76 7.86
N ARG A 273 -7.52 13.44 6.58
CA ARG A 273 -6.43 12.74 5.85
C ARG A 273 -5.15 13.55 5.81
N LYS A 274 -5.23 14.88 5.63
CA LYS A 274 -4.07 15.79 5.69
C LYS A 274 -3.44 15.83 7.07
N ALA A 275 -4.25 15.90 8.13
CA ALA A 275 -3.76 15.84 9.51
C ALA A 275 -3.02 14.52 9.81
N VAL A 276 -3.59 13.39 9.37
CA VAL A 276 -2.94 12.07 9.53
C VAL A 276 -1.65 11.97 8.72
N ALA A 277 -1.64 12.49 7.48
CA ALA A 277 -0.43 12.49 6.65
C ALA A 277 0.70 13.33 7.27
N ALA A 278 0.38 14.42 7.95
CA ALA A 278 1.34 15.22 8.71
C ALA A 278 1.84 14.49 9.98
N ALA A 279 0.96 13.76 10.67
CA ALA A 279 1.27 13.05 11.90
C ALA A 279 2.02 11.72 11.68
N ALA A 280 1.79 11.04 10.56
CA ALA A 280 2.37 9.74 10.20
C ALA A 280 2.82 9.70 8.72
N PRO A 281 3.89 10.44 8.36
CA PRO A 281 4.36 10.50 6.99
C PRO A 281 4.68 9.12 6.40
N GLY A 282 4.30 8.90 5.14
CA GLY A 282 4.61 7.66 4.41
C GLY A 282 3.81 6.43 4.84
N ARG A 283 2.85 6.53 5.76
CA ARG A 283 1.99 5.42 6.17
C ARG A 283 0.72 5.36 5.32
N PHE A 284 0.32 4.14 4.98
CA PHE A 284 -0.96 3.93 4.29
C PHE A 284 -2.12 4.09 5.28
N ILE A 285 -3.03 5.01 4.96
CA ILE A 285 -4.23 5.32 5.77
C ILE A 285 -5.46 4.95 4.93
N GLY A 286 -6.13 3.88 5.34
CA GLY A 286 -7.36 3.38 4.71
C GLY A 286 -8.59 4.21 5.11
N PHE A 287 -9.73 3.91 4.45
CA PHE A 287 -11.01 4.57 4.70
C PHE A 287 -11.44 4.46 6.17
N GLN A 288 -11.38 3.27 6.75
CA GLN A 288 -11.80 3.04 8.14
C GLN A 288 -11.06 3.92 9.14
N HIS A 289 -9.75 4.13 8.96
CA HIS A 289 -8.99 5.01 9.86
C HIS A 289 -9.48 6.45 9.85
N ILE A 290 -9.93 6.95 8.69
CA ILE A 290 -10.49 8.30 8.57
C ILE A 290 -11.87 8.36 9.21
N ASP A 291 -12.69 7.33 9.01
CA ASP A 291 -14.02 7.24 9.58
C ASP A 291 -13.97 7.16 11.11
N ASP A 292 -13.08 6.32 11.67
CA ASP A 292 -12.83 6.22 13.12
C ASP A 292 -12.42 7.59 13.72
N LEU A 293 -11.61 8.37 13.01
CA LEU A 293 -11.21 9.71 13.45
C LEU A 293 -12.34 10.72 13.40
N LEU A 294 -13.17 10.67 12.37
CA LEU A 294 -14.35 11.52 12.27
C LEU A 294 -15.38 11.19 13.35
N GLU A 295 -15.52 9.89 13.67
CA GLU A 295 -16.37 9.46 14.77
C GLU A 295 -15.81 9.92 16.12
N LEU A 296 -14.49 9.78 16.35
CA LEU A 296 -13.81 10.34 17.52
C LEU A 296 -14.04 11.86 17.66
N ALA A 297 -14.10 12.58 16.54
CA ALA A 297 -14.39 14.02 16.55
C ALA A 297 -15.83 14.32 16.93
N ARG A 298 -16.81 13.53 16.44
CA ARG A 298 -18.25 13.77 16.65
C ARG A 298 -18.73 13.36 18.05
N SER A 299 -18.34 12.17 18.49
CA SER A 299 -18.91 11.51 19.66
C SER A 299 -17.88 11.11 20.72
N GLY A 300 -16.58 11.33 20.46
CA GLY A 300 -15.51 10.91 21.37
C GLY A 300 -15.57 11.61 22.73
N ALA A 301 -15.61 10.81 23.81
CA ALA A 301 -15.45 11.31 25.18
C ALA A 301 -14.01 11.81 25.41
N GLU A 302 -13.80 12.57 26.49
CA GLU A 302 -12.45 12.97 26.94
C GLU A 302 -11.56 11.74 27.15
N GLY A 303 -10.38 11.74 26.53
CA GLY A 303 -9.44 10.63 26.59
C GLY A 303 -9.75 9.49 25.63
N ALA A 304 -10.85 9.50 24.88
CA ALA A 304 -11.11 8.51 23.83
C ALA A 304 -10.02 8.56 22.77
N ALA A 305 -9.66 7.41 22.19
CA ALA A 305 -8.54 7.30 21.28
C ALA A 305 -8.87 6.46 20.04
N ALA A 306 -8.29 6.83 18.92
CA ALA A 306 -8.25 6.05 17.66
C ALA A 306 -6.82 5.64 17.33
N ALA A 307 -6.60 4.34 17.11
CA ALA A 307 -5.30 3.80 16.74
C ALA A 307 -5.12 3.83 15.23
N LEU A 308 -4.03 4.43 14.77
CA LEU A 308 -3.66 4.55 13.35
C LEU A 308 -2.30 3.90 13.09
N PRO A 309 -1.95 3.57 11.85
CA PRO A 309 -0.63 3.07 11.53
C PRO A 309 0.47 4.08 11.91
N GLY A 310 1.22 3.77 12.98
CA GLY A 310 2.36 4.57 13.45
C GLY A 310 2.02 5.76 14.34
N VAL A 311 0.75 6.05 14.62
CA VAL A 311 0.34 7.17 15.47
C VAL A 311 -0.98 6.86 16.18
N THR A 312 -1.21 7.43 17.37
CA THR A 312 -2.51 7.38 18.04
C THR A 312 -3.09 8.79 18.10
N ALA A 313 -4.37 8.92 17.77
CA ALA A 313 -5.12 10.15 17.93
C ALA A 313 -5.96 10.07 19.21
N VAL A 314 -5.87 11.07 20.07
CA VAL A 314 -6.58 11.11 21.37
C VAL A 314 -7.41 12.37 21.47
N ARG A 315 -8.67 12.24 21.86
CA ARG A 315 -9.54 13.38 22.17
C ARG A 315 -9.09 14.04 23.48
N ARG A 316 -8.80 15.35 23.42
CA ARG A 316 -8.47 16.17 24.58
C ARG A 316 -9.24 17.50 24.49
N GLY A 317 -10.30 17.60 25.24
CA GLY A 317 -11.22 18.74 25.22
C GLY A 317 -11.76 19.03 23.82
N SER A 318 -11.51 20.23 23.31
CA SER A 318 -11.90 20.67 21.97
C SER A 318 -10.95 20.22 20.86
N ARG A 319 -9.93 19.40 21.14
CA ARG A 319 -8.92 19.01 20.17
C ARG A 319 -8.74 17.50 20.07
N ILE A 320 -8.35 17.02 18.90
CA ILE A 320 -7.73 15.71 18.71
C ILE A 320 -6.23 15.94 18.62
N VAL A 321 -5.46 15.26 19.46
CA VAL A 321 -4.00 15.32 19.52
C VAL A 321 -3.44 14.03 18.95
N PHE A 322 -2.58 14.16 17.93
CA PHE A 322 -1.83 13.04 17.39
C PHE A 322 -0.53 12.93 18.16
N GLY A 323 -0.36 11.83 18.90
CA GLY A 323 0.89 11.46 19.54
C GLY A 323 1.61 10.43 18.71
N ILE A 324 2.92 10.60 18.48
CA ILE A 324 3.72 9.45 18.08
C ILE A 324 3.47 8.42 19.17
N VAL A 325 3.02 7.22 18.76
CA VAL A 325 3.26 6.06 19.62
C VAL A 325 4.79 6.05 19.75
N SER A 326 5.30 6.72 20.79
CA SER A 326 6.63 6.35 21.26
C SER A 326 6.58 4.84 21.30
N ASP A 327 7.59 4.16 20.80
CA ASP A 327 7.82 2.73 20.98
C ASP A 327 8.00 2.38 22.49
N ARG A 328 7.19 2.98 23.32
CA ARG A 328 6.77 2.33 24.53
C ARG A 328 5.87 1.21 24.03
N PRO A 329 6.34 -0.05 24.05
CA PRO A 329 5.45 -1.17 23.93
C PRO A 329 4.28 -0.82 24.82
N PHE A 330 3.06 -0.94 24.30
CA PHE A 330 1.86 -0.74 25.10
C PHE A 330 2.19 -1.23 26.48
N SER A 331 1.99 -0.38 27.51
CA SER A 331 2.37 -0.64 28.90
C SER A 331 1.67 -1.86 29.50
N ASN A 332 1.18 -2.74 28.67
CA ASN A 332 0.62 -4.06 28.94
C ASN A 332 1.57 -5.21 28.57
N SER A 333 2.86 -4.96 28.36
CA SER A 333 3.81 -6.07 28.38
C SER A 333 3.93 -6.54 29.82
N PHE A 334 3.27 -7.64 30.14
CA PHE A 334 3.36 -8.30 31.42
C PHE A 334 3.94 -9.70 31.25
N ARG A 335 4.60 -10.19 32.28
CA ARG A 335 4.99 -11.58 32.47
C ARG A 335 4.89 -11.90 33.95
N PHE A 336 3.97 -12.76 34.29
CA PHE A 336 3.74 -13.21 35.67
C PHE A 336 3.95 -14.71 35.76
N PRO A 337 4.62 -15.22 36.77
CA PRO A 337 4.77 -16.66 36.99
C PRO A 337 3.41 -17.29 37.30
N LEU A 338 3.15 -18.49 36.76
CA LEU A 338 1.98 -19.30 37.04
C LEU A 338 2.43 -20.62 37.65
N SER A 339 2.26 -20.73 38.99
CA SER A 339 2.59 -21.97 39.71
C SER A 339 1.60 -23.08 39.40
N ILE A 340 2.01 -24.33 39.58
CA ILE A 340 1.19 -25.53 39.38
C ILE A 340 1.25 -26.38 40.68
N PRO A 341 0.19 -26.45 41.49
CA PRO A 341 -1.05 -25.68 41.39
C PRO A 341 -0.89 -24.20 41.76
N GLY A 342 -1.74 -23.35 41.15
CA GLY A 342 -1.73 -21.92 41.43
C GLY A 342 -2.68 -21.10 40.60
N GLU A 343 -2.82 -19.83 40.97
CA GLU A 343 -3.59 -18.83 40.25
C GLU A 343 -2.78 -17.53 40.15
N VAL A 344 -2.96 -16.82 39.03
CA VAL A 344 -2.35 -15.51 38.79
C VAL A 344 -3.36 -14.54 38.21
N ALA A 345 -3.39 -13.33 38.70
CA ALA A 345 -4.13 -12.22 38.12
C ALA A 345 -3.21 -11.43 37.18
N VAL A 346 -3.67 -11.21 35.94
CA VAL A 346 -3.02 -10.40 34.94
C VAL A 346 -4.02 -9.34 34.45
N PRO A 347 -3.61 -8.31 33.70
CA PRO A 347 -4.53 -7.27 33.25
C PRO A 347 -5.76 -7.82 32.53
N GLY A 348 -6.95 -7.64 33.12
CA GLY A 348 -8.24 -8.08 32.59
C GLY A 348 -8.55 -9.58 32.72
N TRP A 349 -7.66 -10.40 33.29
CA TRP A 349 -7.85 -11.85 33.42
C TRP A 349 -7.30 -12.44 34.71
N ALA A 350 -7.94 -13.52 35.19
CA ALA A 350 -7.36 -14.44 36.16
C ALA A 350 -7.16 -15.80 35.52
N LEU A 351 -5.98 -16.40 35.69
CA LEU A 351 -5.64 -17.70 35.17
C LEU A 351 -5.24 -18.64 36.31
N SER A 352 -5.72 -19.88 36.26
CA SER A 352 -5.33 -20.93 37.21
C SER A 352 -4.79 -22.16 36.48
N ALA A 353 -3.86 -22.86 37.15
CA ALA A 353 -3.29 -24.11 36.71
C ALA A 353 -3.37 -25.16 37.82
N ALA A 354 -3.80 -26.38 37.47
CA ALA A 354 -3.86 -27.51 38.42
C ALA A 354 -3.43 -28.81 37.74
N ARG A 355 -2.78 -29.73 38.46
CA ARG A 355 -2.52 -31.08 37.95
C ARG A 355 -3.74 -31.96 38.12
N ILE A 356 -4.01 -32.80 37.15
CA ILE A 356 -5.04 -33.84 37.27
C ILE A 356 -4.29 -35.16 37.47
N GLU A 357 -4.48 -35.79 38.65
CA GLU A 357 -3.77 -36.99 39.07
C GLU A 357 -4.37 -38.27 38.47
N GLU A 358 -5.67 -38.30 38.19
CA GLU A 358 -6.33 -39.43 37.54
C GLU A 358 -7.18 -38.92 36.38
N PRO A 359 -6.77 -39.08 35.13
CA PRO A 359 -7.57 -38.78 33.98
C PRO A 359 -8.50 -39.95 33.65
N GLU A 360 -9.51 -40.22 34.44
CA GLU A 360 -10.65 -40.99 33.98
C GLU A 360 -11.45 -40.07 33.01
N GLU A 361 -11.37 -40.44 31.73
CA GLU A 361 -12.10 -39.78 30.62
C GLU A 361 -12.06 -38.24 30.60
N VAL A 362 -10.88 -37.64 30.47
CA VAL A 362 -10.79 -36.22 30.10
C VAL A 362 -11.22 -36.06 28.66
N THR A 363 -12.51 -35.82 28.45
CA THR A 363 -12.97 -35.30 27.16
C THR A 363 -12.24 -33.99 26.92
N PRO A 364 -11.41 -33.84 25.86
CA PRO A 364 -10.70 -32.59 25.63
C PRO A 364 -11.72 -31.48 25.50
N PRO A 365 -11.55 -30.36 26.25
CA PRO A 365 -12.45 -29.23 26.16
C PRO A 365 -12.48 -28.73 24.71
N PRO A 366 -13.59 -28.13 24.27
CA PRO A 366 -13.71 -27.65 22.89
C PRO A 366 -12.51 -26.78 22.53
N ALA A 367 -12.06 -26.87 21.30
CA ALA A 367 -10.87 -26.16 20.80
C ALA A 367 -10.88 -24.63 21.02
N ARG A 368 -12.01 -24.10 21.42
CA ARG A 368 -12.25 -22.70 21.80
C ARG A 368 -12.94 -22.65 23.15
N GLY A 369 -12.34 -21.99 24.13
CA GLY A 369 -12.91 -21.81 25.45
C GLY A 369 -11.91 -21.31 26.48
N ASN A 370 -12.43 -20.90 27.62
CA ASN A 370 -11.64 -20.40 28.72
C ASN A 370 -11.02 -21.53 29.59
N THR A 371 -11.02 -22.76 29.07
CA THR A 371 -10.43 -23.93 29.71
C THR A 371 -9.58 -24.67 28.67
N ALA A 372 -8.39 -25.06 29.04
CA ALA A 372 -7.49 -25.85 28.22
C ALA A 372 -6.89 -27.00 29.04
N VAL A 373 -6.65 -28.12 28.36
CA VAL A 373 -5.95 -29.29 28.93
C VAL A 373 -4.68 -29.52 28.14
N VAL A 374 -3.55 -29.56 28.81
CA VAL A 374 -2.22 -29.69 28.21
C VAL A 374 -1.41 -30.82 28.83
N ALA A 375 -0.61 -31.49 28.04
CA ALA A 375 0.30 -32.51 28.51
C ALA A 375 1.45 -31.87 29.36
N ALA A 376 1.76 -32.45 30.50
CA ALA A 376 2.82 -31.95 31.37
C ALA A 376 4.23 -32.35 30.89
N ALA A 377 4.38 -33.51 30.27
CA ALA A 377 5.66 -34.06 29.87
C ALA A 377 6.50 -33.19 28.91
N PRO A 378 5.92 -32.50 27.88
CA PRO A 378 6.69 -31.65 26.98
C PRO A 378 6.99 -30.25 27.55
N LEU A 379 6.47 -29.87 28.72
CA LEU A 379 6.71 -28.57 29.36
C LEU A 379 8.16 -28.50 29.89
N ARG A 380 8.77 -27.35 29.70
CA ARG A 380 10.08 -27.03 30.22
C ARG A 380 9.96 -26.01 31.35
N GLY A 381 10.28 -26.42 32.56
CA GLY A 381 10.26 -25.57 33.76
C GLY A 381 8.90 -24.97 34.12
N PRO A 382 8.88 -23.90 34.90
CA PRO A 382 7.64 -23.25 35.35
C PRO A 382 6.90 -22.55 34.22
N LEU A 383 5.56 -22.47 34.37
CA LEU A 383 4.72 -21.70 33.46
C LEU A 383 4.76 -20.19 33.81
N ALA A 384 4.49 -19.39 32.81
CA ALA A 384 4.24 -17.96 32.97
C ALA A 384 3.06 -17.52 32.09
N VAL A 385 2.40 -16.45 32.49
CA VAL A 385 1.40 -15.77 31.67
C VAL A 385 1.98 -14.44 31.22
N ARG A 386 1.98 -14.22 29.91
CA ARG A 386 2.50 -12.99 29.33
C ARG A 386 1.59 -12.41 28.22
N SER A 387 1.80 -11.14 27.92
CA SER A 387 1.27 -10.53 26.71
C SER A 387 1.98 -11.07 25.46
N ARG A 388 1.35 -10.91 24.30
CA ARG A 388 1.99 -11.21 23.00
C ARG A 388 3.19 -10.29 22.73
N ARG A 389 4.12 -10.77 21.87
CA ARG A 389 5.27 -10.01 21.41
C ARG A 389 5.31 -10.01 19.88
N PRO A 390 5.90 -8.97 19.24
CA PRO A 390 6.21 -9.02 17.82
C PRO A 390 7.08 -10.25 17.51
N GLY A 391 6.70 -10.98 16.46
CA GLY A 391 7.45 -12.19 16.06
C GLY A 391 7.00 -13.49 16.72
N ASP A 392 6.06 -13.48 17.67
CA ASP A 392 5.51 -14.71 18.28
C ASP A 392 5.02 -15.69 17.20
N VAL A 393 5.51 -16.93 17.30
CA VAL A 393 5.16 -18.07 16.44
C VAL A 393 4.73 -19.24 17.31
N PHE A 394 3.72 -19.98 16.91
CA PHE A 394 3.34 -21.24 17.54
C PHE A 394 2.72 -22.20 16.52
N ARG A 395 2.44 -23.43 16.95
CA ARG A 395 1.81 -24.47 16.14
C ARG A 395 0.40 -24.73 16.68
N PRO A 396 -0.66 -24.11 16.12
CA PRO A 396 -2.01 -24.32 16.62
C PRO A 396 -2.45 -25.79 16.52
N LEU A 397 -3.14 -26.28 17.52
CA LEU A 397 -3.74 -27.62 17.52
C LEU A 397 -4.63 -27.81 16.28
N GLY A 398 -4.45 -28.95 15.56
CA GLY A 398 -5.21 -29.29 14.36
C GLY A 398 -4.64 -28.76 13.04
N MET A 399 -3.44 -28.17 13.04
CA MET A 399 -2.74 -27.74 11.83
C MET A 399 -1.56 -28.63 11.44
N HIS A 400 -1.55 -29.89 11.89
CA HIS A 400 -0.54 -30.90 11.53
C HIS A 400 0.91 -30.43 11.70
N GLY A 401 1.20 -29.72 12.79
CA GLY A 401 2.56 -29.29 13.15
C GLY A 401 3.11 -28.09 12.36
N ARG A 402 2.34 -27.44 11.49
CA ARG A 402 2.78 -26.24 10.78
C ARG A 402 2.85 -25.03 11.71
N GLY A 403 4.03 -24.43 11.81
CA GLY A 403 4.24 -23.19 12.54
C GLY A 403 3.57 -22.00 11.87
N ARG A 404 3.01 -21.09 12.67
CA ARG A 404 2.34 -19.89 12.17
C ARG A 404 2.66 -18.68 13.05
N LYS A 405 2.75 -17.49 12.44
CA LYS A 405 2.84 -16.25 13.21
C LYS A 405 1.54 -16.06 14.01
N LEU A 406 1.66 -15.75 15.29
CA LEU A 406 0.50 -15.52 16.15
C LEU A 406 -0.39 -14.40 15.64
N GLN A 407 0.18 -13.36 15.06
CA GLN A 407 -0.58 -12.25 14.49
C GLN A 407 -1.52 -12.74 13.36
N ASP A 408 -1.02 -13.56 12.44
CA ASP A 408 -1.81 -14.05 11.31
C ASP A 408 -2.92 -15.00 11.79
N PHE A 409 -2.63 -15.83 12.82
CA PHE A 409 -3.61 -16.68 13.46
C PHE A 409 -4.76 -15.88 14.08
N LEU A 410 -4.48 -14.77 14.79
CA LEU A 410 -5.49 -13.91 15.41
C LEU A 410 -6.31 -13.13 14.38
N VAL A 411 -5.70 -12.77 13.24
CA VAL A 411 -6.41 -12.14 12.10
C VAL A 411 -7.44 -13.10 11.52
N ASP A 412 -7.04 -14.32 11.20
CA ASP A 412 -7.94 -15.33 10.62
C ASP A 412 -9.08 -15.73 11.55
N ARG A 413 -8.84 -15.63 12.87
CA ARG A 413 -9.86 -15.84 13.91
C ARG A 413 -10.79 -14.63 14.08
N LYS A 414 -10.62 -13.57 13.26
CA LYS A 414 -11.41 -12.33 13.30
C LYS A 414 -11.40 -11.65 14.69
N ILE A 415 -10.31 -11.81 15.45
CA ILE A 415 -10.15 -11.09 16.71
C ILE A 415 -9.93 -9.62 16.41
N ALA A 416 -10.72 -8.75 17.00
CA ALA A 416 -10.56 -7.31 16.82
C ALA A 416 -9.16 -6.86 17.26
N ARG A 417 -8.57 -5.91 16.57
CA ARG A 417 -7.18 -5.48 16.79
C ARG A 417 -6.96 -5.01 18.23
N ALA A 418 -7.92 -4.30 18.80
CA ALA A 418 -7.89 -3.83 20.18
C ALA A 418 -7.83 -4.98 21.20
N ASP A 419 -8.48 -6.11 20.90
CA ASP A 419 -8.52 -7.27 21.79
C ASP A 419 -7.27 -8.16 21.69
N ARG A 420 -6.50 -8.07 20.57
CA ARG A 420 -5.33 -8.94 20.37
C ARG A 420 -4.21 -8.69 21.37
N ASP A 421 -4.05 -7.43 21.80
CA ASP A 421 -3.00 -7.03 22.75
C ASP A 421 -3.37 -7.33 24.19
N SER A 422 -4.67 -7.52 24.49
CA SER A 422 -5.19 -7.88 25.80
C SER A 422 -5.34 -9.40 26.02
N LEU A 423 -5.10 -10.24 24.97
CA LEU A 423 -5.15 -11.70 25.07
C LEU A 423 -3.91 -12.22 25.78
N PRO A 424 -4.03 -12.91 26.95
CA PRO A 424 -2.89 -13.50 27.61
C PRO A 424 -2.45 -14.78 26.90
N LEU A 425 -1.15 -15.03 26.95
CA LEU A 425 -0.50 -16.25 26.48
C LEU A 425 0.05 -16.99 27.68
N VAL A 426 -0.24 -18.29 27.81
CA VAL A 426 0.48 -19.16 28.71
C VAL A 426 1.70 -19.69 27.98
N VAL A 427 2.88 -19.52 28.57
CA VAL A 427 4.16 -19.95 28.02
C VAL A 427 4.94 -20.78 29.03
N ASP A 428 5.85 -21.63 28.57
CA ASP A 428 6.79 -22.34 29.42
C ASP A 428 8.09 -21.54 29.67
N GLN A 429 9.07 -22.14 30.33
CA GLN A 429 10.34 -21.49 30.67
C GLN A 429 11.12 -21.05 29.42
N ASP A 430 11.04 -21.79 28.32
CA ASP A 430 11.71 -21.49 27.05
C ASP A 430 10.90 -20.51 26.18
N ASP A 431 9.89 -19.87 26.77
CA ASP A 431 9.00 -18.90 26.12
C ASP A 431 8.15 -19.49 24.97
N ARG A 432 8.03 -20.84 24.89
CA ARG A 432 7.18 -21.52 23.90
C ARG A 432 5.71 -21.33 24.31
N ILE A 433 4.88 -20.91 23.36
CA ILE A 433 3.44 -20.70 23.61
C ILE A 433 2.76 -22.05 23.84
N VAL A 434 2.22 -22.24 25.02
CA VAL A 434 1.46 -23.43 25.45
C VAL A 434 -0.02 -23.27 25.10
N TRP A 435 -0.58 -22.11 25.41
CA TRP A 435 -1.99 -21.81 25.16
C TRP A 435 -2.18 -20.32 24.84
N VAL A 436 -2.89 -20.05 23.74
CA VAL A 436 -3.46 -18.74 23.45
C VAL A 436 -4.84 -18.72 24.08
N VAL A 437 -5.01 -17.97 25.16
CA VAL A 437 -6.20 -18.02 26.02
C VAL A 437 -7.47 -17.76 25.20
N GLY A 438 -8.44 -18.66 25.37
CA GLY A 438 -9.71 -18.59 24.64
C GLY A 438 -9.66 -19.03 23.18
N GLN A 439 -8.48 -19.33 22.61
CA GLN A 439 -8.32 -19.55 21.18
C GLN A 439 -7.80 -20.95 20.80
N SER A 440 -6.63 -21.36 21.28
CA SER A 440 -6.03 -22.65 20.92
C SER A 440 -4.89 -23.03 21.83
N VAL A 441 -4.77 -24.31 22.13
CA VAL A 441 -3.53 -24.95 22.65
C VAL A 441 -2.57 -25.14 21.48
N ALA A 442 -1.27 -25.13 21.76
CA ALA A 442 -0.28 -25.51 20.77
C ALA A 442 -0.17 -27.03 20.63
N GLU A 443 0.07 -27.51 19.40
CA GLU A 443 0.18 -28.93 19.03
C GLU A 443 1.22 -29.68 19.87
N ASP A 444 2.33 -29.01 20.21
CA ASP A 444 3.43 -29.56 21.00
C ASP A 444 3.00 -29.97 22.43
N PHE A 445 1.90 -29.47 22.93
CA PHE A 445 1.37 -29.74 24.26
C PHE A 445 0.01 -30.49 24.24
N ARG A 446 -0.31 -31.12 23.12
CA ARG A 446 -1.50 -31.96 22.97
C ARG A 446 -1.43 -33.16 23.89
N VAL A 447 -2.53 -33.47 24.56
CA VAL A 447 -2.70 -34.70 25.32
C VAL A 447 -2.98 -35.85 24.33
N THR A 448 -2.10 -36.86 24.30
CA THR A 448 -2.20 -38.02 23.40
C THR A 448 -2.46 -39.35 24.10
N GLY A 449 -2.47 -39.34 25.44
CA GLY A 449 -2.74 -40.56 26.24
C GLY A 449 -2.78 -40.30 27.75
N PRO A 450 -3.38 -41.20 28.52
CA PRO A 450 -3.65 -41.01 29.96
C PRO A 450 -2.41 -40.99 30.86
N LYS A 451 -1.25 -41.51 30.40
CA LYS A 451 -0.01 -41.62 31.21
C LYS A 451 0.90 -40.38 31.17
N GLN A 452 0.47 -39.29 30.51
CA GLN A 452 1.37 -38.14 30.27
C GLN A 452 1.40 -37.09 31.38
N GLY A 453 0.65 -37.29 32.46
CA GLY A 453 0.39 -36.18 33.41
C GLY A 453 -0.29 -35.01 32.72
N VAL A 454 -1.39 -34.53 33.27
CA VAL A 454 -2.23 -33.54 32.63
C VAL A 454 -2.34 -32.29 33.49
N ILE A 455 -2.23 -31.13 32.85
CA ILE A 455 -2.45 -29.83 33.52
C ILE A 455 -3.72 -29.23 32.95
N LEU A 456 -4.61 -28.87 33.85
CA LEU A 456 -5.83 -28.11 33.57
C LEU A 456 -5.52 -26.62 33.73
N LEU A 457 -5.72 -25.86 32.68
CA LEU A 457 -5.61 -24.41 32.66
C LEU A 457 -7.01 -23.80 32.53
N LYS A 458 -7.34 -22.85 33.41
CA LYS A 458 -8.60 -22.10 33.35
C LYS A 458 -8.29 -20.60 33.26
N ALA A 459 -9.08 -19.86 32.53
CA ALA A 459 -9.02 -18.42 32.46
C ALA A 459 -10.41 -17.81 32.74
N ARG A 460 -10.45 -16.72 33.41
CA ARG A 460 -11.67 -15.95 33.71
C ARG A 460 -11.39 -14.48 33.43
N ARG A 461 -12.28 -13.81 32.68
CA ARG A 461 -12.21 -12.35 32.57
C ARG A 461 -12.56 -11.71 33.90
N LEU A 462 -11.71 -10.80 34.35
CA LEU A 462 -12.02 -9.92 35.49
C LEU A 462 -12.89 -8.80 34.92
N GLY A 463 -14.13 -8.69 35.42
CA GLY A 463 -15.06 -7.62 35.04
C GLY A 463 -14.39 -6.26 35.24
N GLY A 464 -14.42 -5.38 34.26
CA GLY A 464 -14.09 -3.97 34.46
C GLY A 464 -15.03 -3.40 35.50
N VAL A 465 -14.48 -2.79 36.51
CA VAL A 465 -15.24 -1.90 37.41
C VAL A 465 -15.75 -0.77 36.53
N GLY A 466 -17.07 -0.53 36.55
CA GLY A 466 -17.82 0.39 35.71
C GLY A 466 -17.39 1.84 35.78
#